data_dac76d18558e824b44d29bc074ad7ce1
#
_entry.id   dac76d18558e824b44d29bc074ad7ce1
#
_cell.length_a   1.000
_cell.length_b   1.000
_cell.length_c   1.000
_cell.angle_alpha   90.00
_cell.angle_beta   90.00
_cell.angle_gamma   90.00
#
_symmetry.space_group_name_H-M   'P 1'
#
loop_
_entity.id
_entity.type
_entity.pdbx_description
1 polymer ?
#
loop_
_entity_poly.entity_id
_entity_poly.type
_entity_poly.pdbx_seq_one_letter_code
_entity_poly.pdbx_strand_id
1 'polypeptide(L)'
;VLVDTSPDMRDQLLDAGVGELDAVIYTHSHADHVHGIDDLRQIVFNMRHRLPVWADGPTQEALMARFGYAFAQPEGSPYPPILDLHTIRGPFAIDGAGGRIEITPFKVNHGSIDALGFRVGDLAYLPDVIEIYDEAWPVLEGLDCWILDALRRKPHPTHAHLALSLEWIAKMKPRRAVLTNMHIDLDHDAVAAETPDHITPAYDGMTISYEI
;
A
#
# COMPACT_ATOMS: atom_id res chain seq x y z
N VAL A 1 5.45 5.78 -8.25
CA VAL A 1 4.90 5.88 -6.88
C VAL A 1 5.04 4.56 -6.18
N LEU A 2 5.51 4.56 -4.93
CA LEU A 2 5.62 3.40 -4.06
C LEU A 2 4.52 3.47 -3.00
N VAL A 3 3.84 2.34 -2.73
CA VAL A 3 2.92 2.21 -1.61
C VAL A 3 3.61 1.41 -0.52
N ASP A 4 3.74 2.01 0.66
CA ASP A 4 4.45 1.52 1.83
C ASP A 4 5.96 1.22 1.59
N THR A 5 6.68 1.01 2.68
CA THR A 5 8.11 0.67 2.69
C THR A 5 8.31 -0.54 3.58
N SER A 6 8.06 -1.73 3.04
CA SER A 6 8.29 -2.99 3.76
C SER A 6 9.78 -3.19 4.08
N PRO A 7 10.12 -4.04 5.05
CA PRO A 7 11.51 -4.43 5.31
C PRO A 7 12.23 -5.00 4.07
N ASP A 8 11.50 -5.67 3.17
CA ASP A 8 12.04 -6.27 1.95
C ASP A 8 12.06 -5.31 0.74
N MET A 9 11.56 -4.08 0.91
CA MET A 9 11.42 -3.08 -0.16
C MET A 9 12.72 -2.89 -0.95
N ARG A 10 13.87 -2.86 -0.28
CA ARG A 10 15.16 -2.67 -0.94
C ARG A 10 15.43 -3.73 -1.99
N ASP A 11 15.29 -5.00 -1.64
CA ASP A 11 15.54 -6.10 -2.54
C ASP A 11 14.52 -6.12 -3.69
N GLN A 12 13.26 -5.84 -3.38
CA GLN A 12 12.19 -5.72 -4.38
C GLN A 12 12.44 -4.58 -5.39
N LEU A 13 12.90 -3.41 -4.94
CA LEU A 13 13.24 -2.30 -5.84
C LEU A 13 14.47 -2.60 -6.70
N LEU A 14 15.47 -3.31 -6.15
CA LEU A 14 16.66 -3.74 -6.90
C LEU A 14 16.27 -4.75 -7.99
N ASP A 15 15.45 -5.74 -7.67
CA ASP A 15 14.98 -6.75 -8.62
C ASP A 15 14.10 -6.12 -9.73
N ALA A 16 13.29 -5.13 -9.37
CA ALA A 16 12.47 -4.37 -10.32
C ALA A 16 13.27 -3.33 -11.13
N GLY A 17 14.53 -3.09 -10.82
CA GLY A 17 15.37 -2.07 -11.47
C GLY A 17 14.90 -0.63 -11.20
N VAL A 18 14.22 -0.38 -10.08
CA VAL A 18 13.68 0.93 -9.70
C VAL A 18 14.70 1.70 -8.87
N GLY A 19 15.25 2.77 -9.44
CA GLY A 19 16.23 3.65 -8.81
C GLY A 19 15.72 5.07 -8.49
N GLU A 20 14.52 5.41 -8.93
CA GLU A 20 13.88 6.72 -8.75
C GLU A 20 12.39 6.55 -8.43
N LEU A 21 11.83 7.45 -7.64
CA LEU A 21 10.41 7.46 -7.23
C LEU A 21 9.88 8.90 -7.24
N ASP A 22 8.67 9.12 -7.73
CA ASP A 22 8.01 10.43 -7.66
C ASP A 22 7.44 10.69 -6.26
N ALA A 23 6.97 9.65 -5.57
CA ALA A 23 6.47 9.74 -4.20
C ALA A 23 6.39 8.36 -3.52
N VAL A 24 6.29 8.39 -2.19
CA VAL A 24 5.85 7.26 -1.36
C VAL A 24 4.51 7.62 -0.70
N ILE A 25 3.57 6.69 -0.67
CA ILE A 25 2.30 6.84 0.04
C ILE A 25 2.16 5.72 1.07
N TYR A 26 1.72 6.03 2.28
CA TYR A 26 1.57 5.06 3.36
C TYR A 26 0.12 4.73 3.62
N THR A 27 -0.17 3.43 3.76
CA THR A 27 -1.48 2.92 4.17
C THR A 27 -1.69 3.10 5.66
N HIS A 28 -0.72 2.74 6.49
CA HIS A 28 -0.74 2.85 7.95
C HIS A 28 0.67 2.65 8.54
N SER A 29 0.79 2.63 9.88
CA SER A 29 2.09 2.71 10.57
C SER A 29 2.63 1.39 11.12
N HIS A 30 2.10 0.22 10.75
CA HIS A 30 2.64 -1.06 11.20
C HIS A 30 4.05 -1.31 10.64
N ALA A 31 4.82 -2.16 11.32
CA ALA A 31 6.24 -2.35 11.06
C ALA A 31 6.54 -2.86 9.65
N ASP A 32 5.77 -3.79 9.19
CA ASP A 32 5.85 -4.40 7.85
C ASP A 32 5.53 -3.42 6.71
N HIS A 33 4.91 -2.28 7.02
CA HIS A 33 4.61 -1.20 6.08
C HIS A 33 5.60 -0.02 6.13
N VAL A 34 6.36 0.14 7.22
CA VAL A 34 7.18 1.37 7.40
C VAL A 34 8.66 1.14 7.68
N HIS A 35 9.10 -0.08 8.04
CA HIS A 35 10.46 -0.29 8.53
C HIS A 35 11.55 -0.27 7.45
N GLY A 36 11.20 -0.28 6.16
CA GLY A 36 12.14 -0.05 5.06
C GLY A 36 12.40 1.43 4.73
N ILE A 37 11.80 2.36 5.49
CA ILE A 37 11.85 3.81 5.20
C ILE A 37 13.28 4.36 5.07
N ASP A 38 14.26 3.85 5.80
CA ASP A 38 15.64 4.36 5.75
C ASP A 38 16.36 3.98 4.45
N ASP A 39 15.95 2.91 3.78
CA ASP A 39 16.49 2.49 2.48
C ASP A 39 16.08 3.46 1.34
N LEU A 40 15.07 4.31 1.55
CA LEU A 40 14.74 5.41 0.63
C LEU A 40 15.90 6.42 0.49
N ARG A 41 16.85 6.41 1.41
CA ARG A 41 18.07 7.26 1.34
C ARG A 41 18.82 7.08 0.04
N GLN A 42 18.93 5.84 -0.46
CA GLN A 42 19.62 5.58 -1.71
C GLN A 42 18.85 6.14 -2.92
N ILE A 43 17.53 6.06 -2.90
CA ILE A 43 16.65 6.69 -3.92
C ILE A 43 16.88 8.21 -3.94
N VAL A 44 16.86 8.85 -2.77
CA VAL A 44 17.10 10.29 -2.63
C VAL A 44 18.50 10.70 -3.13
N PHE A 45 19.53 9.88 -2.87
CA PHE A 45 20.87 10.13 -3.40
C PHE A 45 20.92 10.02 -4.93
N ASN A 46 20.23 9.08 -5.54
CA ASN A 46 20.12 8.97 -6.99
C ASN A 46 19.43 10.22 -7.58
N MET A 47 18.31 10.63 -6.99
CA MET A 47 17.47 11.73 -7.48
C MET A 47 18.05 13.12 -7.14
N ARG A 48 18.89 13.25 -6.09
CA ARG A 48 19.47 14.49 -5.57
C ARG A 48 18.45 15.54 -5.09
N HIS A 49 17.26 15.10 -4.72
CA HIS A 49 16.23 15.92 -4.06
C HIS A 49 15.45 15.05 -3.06
N ARG A 50 14.76 15.72 -2.12
CA ARG A 50 13.93 15.02 -1.16
C ARG A 50 12.77 14.32 -1.83
N LEU A 51 12.41 13.15 -1.31
CA LEU A 51 11.31 12.36 -1.81
C LEU A 51 10.01 12.76 -1.08
N PRO A 52 8.93 13.14 -1.81
CA PRO A 52 7.64 13.37 -1.22
C PRO A 52 7.05 12.12 -0.58
N VAL A 53 6.54 12.24 0.64
CA VAL A 53 5.92 11.16 1.41
C VAL A 53 4.53 11.59 1.85
N TRP A 54 3.52 10.79 1.54
CA TRP A 54 2.13 11.07 1.85
C TRP A 54 1.59 10.07 2.87
N ALA A 55 0.99 10.57 3.96
CA ALA A 55 0.38 9.77 5.01
C ALA A 55 -0.76 10.53 5.68
N ASP A 56 -1.68 9.84 6.33
CA ASP A 56 -2.69 10.48 7.19
C ASP A 56 -2.08 10.94 8.53
N GLY A 57 -2.85 11.69 9.32
CA GLY A 57 -2.36 12.27 10.57
C GLY A 57 -1.78 11.24 11.55
N PRO A 58 -2.52 10.17 11.90
CA PRO A 58 -2.03 9.13 12.81
C PRO A 58 -0.75 8.44 12.33
N THR A 59 -0.66 8.15 11.04
CA THR A 59 0.54 7.55 10.43
C THR A 59 1.72 8.52 10.47
N GLN A 60 1.49 9.81 10.20
CA GLN A 60 2.53 10.85 10.32
C GLN A 60 3.09 10.96 11.73
N GLU A 61 2.23 10.95 12.74
CA GLU A 61 2.65 10.97 14.16
C GLU A 61 3.57 9.80 14.47
N ALA A 62 3.20 8.59 14.02
CA ALA A 62 4.01 7.39 14.22
C ALA A 62 5.34 7.45 13.45
N LEU A 63 5.35 7.92 12.19
CA LEU A 63 6.55 8.10 11.39
C LEU A 63 7.50 9.13 12.02
N MET A 64 6.98 10.26 12.48
CA MET A 64 7.78 11.29 13.15
C MET A 64 8.36 10.79 14.48
N ALA A 65 7.61 10.01 15.25
CA ALA A 65 8.08 9.46 16.51
C ALA A 65 9.21 8.42 16.33
N ARG A 66 9.17 7.62 15.26
CA ARG A 66 10.12 6.53 15.02
C ARG A 66 11.28 6.95 14.10
N PHE A 67 11.00 7.76 13.07
CA PHE A 67 11.91 8.07 11.96
C PHE A 67 12.03 9.58 11.72
N GLY A 68 11.79 10.41 12.74
CA GLY A 68 11.80 11.88 12.62
C GLY A 68 13.05 12.45 11.96
N TYR A 69 14.21 11.79 12.11
CA TYR A 69 15.47 12.18 11.47
C TYR A 69 15.42 12.14 9.92
N ALA A 70 14.53 11.36 9.35
CA ALA A 70 14.35 11.28 7.90
C ALA A 70 13.60 12.51 7.36
N PHE A 71 12.76 13.16 8.18
CA PHE A 71 11.89 14.28 7.81
C PHE A 71 12.41 15.64 8.30
N ALA A 72 13.10 15.67 9.43
CA ALA A 72 13.62 16.89 10.03
C ALA A 72 15.07 16.68 10.47
N GLN A 73 15.93 17.68 10.25
CA GLN A 73 17.31 17.62 10.69
C GLN A 73 17.38 17.80 12.22
N PRO A 74 17.89 16.79 12.96
CA PRO A 74 18.10 16.95 14.39
C PRO A 74 19.12 18.07 14.69
N GLU A 75 18.94 18.77 15.79
CA GLU A 75 19.87 19.81 16.22
C GLU A 75 21.30 19.26 16.35
N GLY A 76 22.26 19.94 15.74
CA GLY A 76 23.69 19.51 15.72
C GLY A 76 24.00 18.36 14.75
N SER A 77 23.03 17.80 14.05
CA SER A 77 23.27 16.76 13.05
C SER A 77 23.84 17.35 11.75
N PRO A 78 24.92 16.75 11.16
CA PRO A 78 25.41 17.15 9.84
C PRO A 78 24.54 16.57 8.69
N TYR A 79 23.60 15.68 8.99
CA TYR A 79 22.80 14.98 7.97
C TYR A 79 21.47 15.69 7.72
N PRO A 80 21.22 16.17 6.49
CA PRO A 80 19.93 16.77 6.14
C PRO A 80 18.82 15.70 6.08
N PRO A 81 17.54 16.11 6.23
CA PRO A 81 16.42 15.23 6.01
C PRO A 81 16.35 14.80 4.53
N ILE A 82 15.81 13.62 4.31
CA ILE A 82 15.71 13.00 2.98
C ILE A 82 14.28 12.97 2.44
N LEU A 83 13.28 13.16 3.31
CA LEU A 83 11.86 13.05 2.97
C LEU A 83 11.13 14.37 3.23
N ASP A 84 10.10 14.66 2.41
CA ASP A 84 9.16 15.76 2.59
C ASP A 84 7.78 15.18 2.90
N LEU A 85 7.23 15.51 4.08
CA LEU A 85 6.00 14.93 4.58
C LEU A 85 4.77 15.74 4.16
N HIS A 86 3.81 15.07 3.51
CA HIS A 86 2.53 15.61 3.06
C HIS A 86 1.36 14.89 3.72
N THR A 87 0.30 15.62 4.04
CA THR A 87 -0.86 15.06 4.74
C THR A 87 -1.95 14.63 3.76
N ILE A 88 -2.35 13.35 3.82
CA ILE A 88 -3.55 12.85 3.14
C ILE A 88 -4.78 13.30 3.93
N ARG A 89 -5.67 14.06 3.27
CA ARG A 89 -6.95 14.52 3.85
C ARG A 89 -8.16 14.18 2.98
N GLY A 90 -7.93 13.67 1.78
CA GLY A 90 -8.92 13.35 0.76
C GLY A 90 -8.19 13.05 -0.55
N PRO A 91 -8.88 13.05 -1.69
CA PRO A 91 -8.24 12.82 -2.99
C PRO A 91 -7.08 13.78 -3.24
N PHE A 92 -6.01 13.26 -3.81
CA PHE A 92 -4.80 14.01 -4.16
C PHE A 92 -4.18 13.44 -5.43
N ALA A 93 -3.18 14.12 -5.96
CA ALA A 93 -2.49 13.67 -7.15
C ALA A 93 -0.97 13.75 -6.99
N ILE A 94 -0.28 12.88 -7.72
CA ILE A 94 1.16 12.85 -7.84
C ILE A 94 1.51 13.06 -9.30
N ASP A 95 2.34 14.06 -9.57
CA ASP A 95 2.88 14.33 -10.89
C ASP A 95 4.25 13.65 -11.05
N GLY A 96 4.48 12.98 -12.15
CA GLY A 96 5.74 12.31 -12.48
C GLY A 96 6.04 12.34 -13.97
N ALA A 97 7.17 11.78 -14.36
CA ALA A 97 7.61 11.76 -15.77
C ALA A 97 6.63 10.99 -16.69
N GLY A 98 5.90 10.02 -16.14
CA GLY A 98 4.87 9.25 -16.87
C GLY A 98 3.52 9.93 -16.95
N GLY A 99 3.32 11.07 -16.29
CA GLY A 99 2.05 11.78 -16.21
C GLY A 99 1.55 11.96 -14.79
N ARG A 100 0.31 12.42 -14.66
CA ARG A 100 -0.37 12.69 -13.38
C ARG A 100 -1.20 11.49 -12.97
N ILE A 101 -1.04 11.06 -11.73
CA ILE A 101 -1.82 9.98 -11.11
C ILE A 101 -2.75 10.58 -10.05
N GLU A 102 -4.07 10.47 -10.28
CA GLU A 102 -5.10 10.84 -9.30
C GLU A 102 -5.33 9.68 -8.33
N ILE A 103 -5.26 9.95 -7.03
CA ILE A 103 -5.37 8.95 -5.97
C ILE A 103 -6.55 9.30 -5.06
N THR A 104 -7.48 8.38 -4.91
CA THR A 104 -8.60 8.50 -3.97
C THR A 104 -8.34 7.58 -2.78
N PRO A 105 -7.97 8.12 -1.61
CA PRO A 105 -7.84 7.33 -0.39
C PRO A 105 -9.22 6.99 0.16
N PHE A 106 -9.33 5.83 0.79
CA PHE A 106 -10.50 5.45 1.58
C PHE A 106 -10.04 4.74 2.85
N LYS A 107 -10.78 4.99 3.94
CA LYS A 107 -10.44 4.47 5.26
C LYS A 107 -11.15 3.18 5.54
N VAL A 108 -10.45 2.25 6.22
CA VAL A 108 -10.98 0.95 6.66
C VAL A 108 -10.54 0.66 8.10
N ASN A 109 -11.27 -0.24 8.76
CA ASN A 109 -10.89 -0.75 10.07
C ASN A 109 -9.79 -1.81 9.91
N HIS A 110 -8.70 -1.63 10.69
CA HIS A 110 -7.62 -2.60 10.79
C HIS A 110 -7.37 -2.97 12.29
N GLY A 111 -8.44 -3.25 13.02
CA GLY A 111 -8.40 -3.62 14.43
C GLY A 111 -8.28 -2.43 15.37
N SER A 112 -7.11 -2.23 15.99
CA SER A 112 -6.90 -1.12 16.93
C SER A 112 -6.60 0.22 16.26
N ILE A 113 -6.37 0.22 14.96
CA ILE A 113 -6.11 1.41 14.14
C ILE A 113 -6.93 1.34 12.85
N ASP A 114 -7.05 2.49 12.19
CA ASP A 114 -7.51 2.55 10.81
C ASP A 114 -6.33 2.38 9.85
N ALA A 115 -6.60 1.84 8.66
CA ALA A 115 -5.67 1.83 7.52
C ALA A 115 -6.31 2.53 6.32
N LEU A 116 -5.49 2.96 5.37
CA LEU A 116 -5.94 3.49 4.10
C LEU A 116 -5.85 2.45 2.99
N GLY A 117 -6.90 2.35 2.20
CA GLY A 117 -6.81 1.84 0.84
C GLY A 117 -6.70 2.99 -0.16
N PHE A 118 -6.26 2.69 -1.37
CA PHE A 118 -6.09 3.67 -2.43
C PHE A 118 -6.76 3.20 -3.72
N ARG A 119 -7.53 4.10 -4.36
CA ARG A 119 -8.06 3.89 -5.69
C ARG A 119 -7.34 4.79 -6.69
N VAL A 120 -6.92 4.21 -7.83
CA VAL A 120 -6.32 4.89 -8.99
C VAL A 120 -7.10 4.45 -10.23
N GLY A 121 -7.87 5.35 -10.83
CA GLY A 121 -8.80 4.97 -11.89
C GLY A 121 -9.75 3.86 -11.45
N ASP A 122 -9.71 2.70 -12.12
CA ASP A 122 -10.54 1.53 -11.80
C ASP A 122 -9.75 0.43 -11.06
N LEU A 123 -8.54 0.75 -10.57
CA LEU A 123 -7.74 -0.12 -9.72
C LEU A 123 -7.86 0.32 -8.26
N ALA A 124 -8.08 -0.61 -7.34
CA ALA A 124 -7.99 -0.38 -5.91
C ALA A 124 -6.95 -1.31 -5.26
N TYR A 125 -6.21 -0.77 -4.30
CA TYR A 125 -5.24 -1.48 -3.45
C TYR A 125 -5.65 -1.34 -1.99
N LEU A 126 -5.85 -2.47 -1.32
CA LEU A 126 -6.29 -2.55 0.07
C LEU A 126 -5.58 -3.73 0.76
N PRO A 127 -4.35 -3.53 1.28
CA PRO A 127 -3.52 -4.63 1.77
C PRO A 127 -3.93 -5.13 3.15
N ASP A 128 -4.48 -4.27 4.02
CA ASP A 128 -4.76 -4.56 5.41
C ASP A 128 -6.17 -4.09 5.79
N VAL A 129 -7.07 -5.02 6.12
CA VAL A 129 -8.45 -4.69 6.45
C VAL A 129 -9.14 -5.83 7.20
N ILE A 130 -9.91 -5.51 8.24
CA ILE A 130 -10.85 -6.46 8.86
C ILE A 130 -12.30 -6.08 8.55
N GLU A 131 -12.57 -4.79 8.34
CA GLU A 131 -13.91 -4.28 8.06
C GLU A 131 -13.83 -3.07 7.13
N ILE A 132 -14.62 -3.09 6.09
CA ILE A 132 -14.77 -1.96 5.16
C ILE A 132 -15.92 -1.11 5.67
N TYR A 133 -15.64 0.15 6.01
CA TYR A 133 -16.65 1.10 6.48
C TYR A 133 -17.67 1.42 5.39
N ASP A 134 -18.89 1.78 5.80
CA ASP A 134 -20.00 2.04 4.86
C ASP A 134 -19.65 3.13 3.83
N GLU A 135 -18.92 4.16 4.23
CA GLU A 135 -18.48 5.24 3.36
C GLU A 135 -17.39 4.83 2.36
N ALA A 136 -16.71 3.73 2.57
CA ALA A 136 -15.67 3.23 1.65
C ALA A 136 -16.24 2.38 0.51
N TRP A 137 -17.39 1.73 0.69
CA TRP A 137 -18.00 0.88 -0.34
C TRP A 137 -18.24 1.60 -1.67
N PRO A 138 -18.77 2.83 -1.72
CA PRO A 138 -18.95 3.56 -2.99
C PRO A 138 -17.64 3.79 -3.74
N VAL A 139 -16.49 3.93 -3.05
CA VAL A 139 -15.19 4.09 -3.70
C VAL A 139 -14.74 2.81 -4.40
N LEU A 140 -15.24 1.66 -3.99
CA LEU A 140 -14.93 0.34 -4.55
C LEU A 140 -15.86 -0.10 -5.67
N GLU A 141 -16.85 0.71 -6.05
CA GLU A 141 -17.76 0.38 -7.15
C GLU A 141 -17.09 0.48 -8.52
N GLY A 142 -17.41 -0.44 -9.43
CA GLY A 142 -16.98 -0.40 -10.83
C GLY A 142 -15.48 -0.65 -11.04
N LEU A 143 -14.81 -1.37 -10.14
CA LEU A 143 -13.40 -1.70 -10.29
C LEU A 143 -13.16 -2.69 -11.45
N ASP A 144 -12.13 -2.42 -12.23
CA ASP A 144 -11.52 -3.40 -13.12
C ASP A 144 -10.62 -4.37 -12.34
N CYS A 145 -9.79 -3.85 -11.44
CA CYS A 145 -8.87 -4.65 -10.65
C CYS A 145 -8.94 -4.27 -9.16
N TRP A 146 -9.08 -5.28 -8.31
CA TRP A 146 -9.01 -5.08 -6.86
C TRP A 146 -7.90 -5.94 -6.24
N ILE A 147 -6.86 -5.30 -5.71
CA ILE A 147 -5.81 -5.94 -4.92
C ILE A 147 -6.24 -5.87 -3.46
N LEU A 148 -6.49 -7.02 -2.82
CA LEU A 148 -7.20 -7.11 -1.55
C LEU A 148 -6.50 -8.05 -0.57
N ASP A 149 -6.49 -7.67 0.70
CA ASP A 149 -6.06 -8.50 1.84
C ASP A 149 -6.76 -9.88 1.85
N ALA A 150 -5.98 -10.93 2.06
CA ALA A 150 -6.46 -12.28 2.32
C ALA A 150 -5.45 -13.03 3.18
N LEU A 151 -5.32 -12.64 4.45
CA LEU A 151 -4.22 -13.07 5.28
C LEU A 151 -4.14 -14.60 5.46
N ARG A 152 -5.25 -15.26 5.79
CA ARG A 152 -5.27 -16.69 6.14
C ARG A 152 -6.67 -17.31 6.00
N ARG A 153 -6.75 -18.65 6.19
CA ARG A 153 -8.06 -19.35 6.12
C ARG A 153 -8.97 -19.09 7.31
N LYS A 154 -8.40 -18.96 8.51
CA LYS A 154 -9.16 -18.76 9.76
C LYS A 154 -9.37 -17.26 10.01
N PRO A 155 -10.50 -16.85 10.62
CA PRO A 155 -10.71 -15.46 11.01
C PRO A 155 -9.54 -14.88 11.82
N HIS A 156 -9.25 -13.62 11.57
CA HIS A 156 -8.21 -12.83 12.23
C HIS A 156 -8.82 -11.58 12.85
N PRO A 157 -8.31 -11.06 13.98
CA PRO A 157 -8.90 -9.88 14.62
C PRO A 157 -8.68 -8.56 13.87
N THR A 158 -7.72 -8.50 12.96
CA THR A 158 -7.32 -7.26 12.26
C THR A 158 -7.25 -7.38 10.73
N HIS A 159 -7.33 -8.59 10.17
CA HIS A 159 -7.23 -8.84 8.74
C HIS A 159 -8.40 -9.65 8.19
N ALA A 160 -8.70 -9.44 6.93
CA ALA A 160 -9.60 -10.30 6.19
C ALA A 160 -9.00 -11.71 6.06
N HIS A 161 -9.84 -12.70 6.27
CA HIS A 161 -9.49 -14.07 5.94
C HIS A 161 -10.05 -14.43 4.55
N LEU A 162 -9.51 -15.45 3.92
CA LEU A 162 -9.82 -15.80 2.53
C LEU A 162 -11.32 -15.79 2.21
N ALA A 163 -12.16 -16.44 3.04
CA ALA A 163 -13.59 -16.50 2.79
C ALA A 163 -14.27 -15.12 2.83
N LEU A 164 -13.84 -14.22 3.73
CA LEU A 164 -14.36 -12.85 3.82
C LEU A 164 -13.97 -12.04 2.58
N SER A 165 -12.72 -12.16 2.14
CA SER A 165 -12.24 -11.47 0.94
C SER A 165 -12.99 -11.94 -0.32
N LEU A 166 -13.24 -13.24 -0.43
CA LEU A 166 -14.04 -13.80 -1.54
C LEU A 166 -15.51 -13.32 -1.50
N GLU A 167 -16.10 -13.15 -0.30
CA GLU A 167 -17.43 -12.56 -0.14
C GLU A 167 -17.48 -11.12 -0.65
N TRP A 168 -16.49 -10.30 -0.30
CA TRP A 168 -16.40 -8.92 -0.76
C TRP A 168 -16.15 -8.81 -2.27
N ILE A 169 -15.31 -9.68 -2.82
CA ILE A 169 -15.10 -9.76 -4.28
C ILE A 169 -16.40 -10.14 -4.99
N ALA A 170 -17.15 -11.12 -4.47
CA ALA A 170 -18.44 -11.51 -5.03
C ALA A 170 -19.50 -10.39 -4.94
N LYS A 171 -19.46 -9.55 -3.90
CA LYS A 171 -20.32 -8.36 -3.74
C LYS A 171 -20.00 -7.30 -4.77
N MET A 172 -18.70 -6.91 -4.91
CA MET A 172 -18.26 -5.79 -5.74
C MET A 172 -18.07 -6.16 -7.21
N LYS A 173 -17.81 -7.43 -7.51
CA LYS A 173 -17.66 -7.99 -8.86
C LYS A 173 -16.64 -7.26 -9.73
N PRO A 174 -15.42 -7.04 -9.26
CA PRO A 174 -14.37 -6.50 -10.09
C PRO A 174 -14.11 -7.46 -11.27
N ARG A 175 -13.64 -6.97 -12.42
CA ARG A 175 -13.30 -7.83 -13.55
C ARG A 175 -12.20 -8.83 -13.19
N ARG A 176 -11.27 -8.43 -12.32
CA ARG A 176 -10.21 -9.27 -11.73
C ARG A 176 -9.96 -8.87 -10.27
N ALA A 177 -9.53 -9.83 -9.47
CA ALA A 177 -9.07 -9.57 -8.11
C ALA A 177 -7.72 -10.24 -7.87
N VAL A 178 -6.90 -9.63 -7.04
CA VAL A 178 -5.59 -10.16 -6.63
C VAL A 178 -5.56 -10.23 -5.12
N LEU A 179 -5.38 -11.43 -4.58
CA LEU A 179 -5.29 -11.65 -3.13
C LEU A 179 -3.86 -11.38 -2.68
N THR A 180 -3.67 -10.47 -1.75
CA THR A 180 -2.36 -10.10 -1.23
C THR A 180 -2.25 -10.35 0.27
N ASN A 181 -1.08 -10.12 0.85
CA ASN A 181 -0.79 -10.27 2.27
C ASN A 181 -1.03 -11.70 2.81
N MET A 182 -0.83 -12.70 1.95
CA MET A 182 -1.10 -14.09 2.29
C MET A 182 -0.05 -14.65 3.25
N HIS A 183 -0.54 -15.19 4.38
CA HIS A 183 0.28 -15.86 5.37
C HIS A 183 0.67 -17.29 4.91
N ILE A 184 1.69 -17.86 5.53
CA ILE A 184 2.26 -19.18 5.23
C ILE A 184 1.23 -20.34 5.20
N ASP A 185 0.06 -20.20 5.82
CA ASP A 185 -1.00 -21.22 5.76
C ASP A 185 -1.93 -21.09 4.53
N LEU A 186 -1.67 -20.11 3.65
CA LEU A 186 -2.29 -19.99 2.33
C LEU A 186 -1.26 -20.34 1.25
N ASP A 187 -1.17 -21.61 0.90
CA ASP A 187 -0.37 -22.06 -0.23
C ASP A 187 -0.88 -21.45 -1.53
N HIS A 188 0.02 -20.82 -2.31
CA HIS A 188 -0.31 -20.09 -3.53
C HIS A 188 -1.07 -20.96 -4.55
N ASP A 189 -0.55 -22.16 -4.83
CA ASP A 189 -1.11 -23.02 -5.87
C ASP A 189 -2.46 -23.60 -5.42
N ALA A 190 -2.60 -23.89 -4.12
CA ALA A 190 -3.88 -24.33 -3.56
C ALA A 190 -4.94 -23.24 -3.65
N VAL A 191 -4.60 -21.99 -3.32
CA VAL A 191 -5.53 -20.85 -3.46
C VAL A 191 -5.88 -20.60 -4.91
N ALA A 192 -4.92 -20.66 -5.83
CA ALA A 192 -5.18 -20.53 -7.27
C ALA A 192 -6.11 -21.60 -7.80
N ALA A 193 -5.98 -22.84 -7.31
CA ALA A 193 -6.82 -23.97 -7.77
C ALA A 193 -8.25 -23.92 -7.21
N GLU A 194 -8.49 -23.29 -6.07
CA GLU A 194 -9.82 -23.23 -5.41
C GLU A 194 -10.60 -21.94 -5.68
N THR A 195 -9.94 -20.93 -6.28
CA THR A 195 -10.59 -19.65 -6.61
C THR A 195 -11.02 -19.59 -8.09
N PRO A 196 -12.06 -18.80 -8.43
CA PRO A 196 -12.42 -18.56 -9.83
C PRO A 196 -11.29 -17.92 -10.65
N ASP A 197 -11.24 -18.16 -11.96
CA ASP A 197 -10.17 -17.70 -12.88
C ASP A 197 -9.85 -16.19 -12.82
N HIS A 198 -10.81 -15.36 -12.41
CA HIS A 198 -10.61 -13.91 -12.27
C HIS A 198 -10.02 -13.48 -10.92
N ILE A 199 -9.76 -14.42 -10.02
CA ILE A 199 -9.14 -14.20 -8.70
C ILE A 199 -7.80 -14.92 -8.68
N THR A 200 -6.72 -14.15 -8.47
CA THR A 200 -5.35 -14.67 -8.50
C THR A 200 -4.64 -14.36 -7.19
N PRO A 201 -3.99 -15.32 -6.53
CA PRO A 201 -3.09 -15.01 -5.42
C PRO A 201 -1.87 -14.25 -5.91
N ALA A 202 -1.42 -13.25 -5.15
CA ALA A 202 -0.21 -12.49 -5.45
C ALA A 202 1.06 -13.28 -5.12
N TYR A 203 2.16 -12.88 -5.75
CA TYR A 203 3.51 -13.31 -5.40
C TYR A 203 4.48 -12.14 -5.58
N ASP A 204 5.62 -12.18 -4.90
CA ASP A 204 6.61 -11.11 -4.97
C ASP A 204 7.15 -10.96 -6.40
N GLY A 205 7.21 -9.72 -6.89
CA GLY A 205 7.57 -9.43 -8.28
C GLY A 205 6.42 -9.58 -9.28
N MET A 206 5.17 -9.90 -8.85
CA MET A 206 4.02 -9.94 -9.74
C MET A 206 3.81 -8.58 -10.41
N THR A 207 3.62 -8.59 -11.73
CA THR A 207 3.33 -7.39 -12.52
C THR A 207 1.91 -7.42 -13.06
N ILE A 208 1.17 -6.34 -12.85
CA ILE A 208 -0.17 -6.12 -13.38
C ILE A 208 -0.12 -4.92 -14.31
N SER A 209 -0.38 -5.13 -15.60
CA SER A 209 -0.50 -4.02 -16.56
C SER A 209 -1.88 -3.41 -16.48
N TYR A 210 -1.93 -2.08 -16.38
CA TYR A 210 -3.14 -1.30 -16.21
C TYR A 210 -3.04 0.04 -16.94
N GLU A 211 -4.08 0.41 -17.70
CA GLU A 211 -4.19 1.72 -18.36
C GLU A 211 -5.09 2.63 -17.51
N ILE A 212 -4.61 3.85 -17.20
CA ILE A 212 -5.28 4.83 -16.33
C ILE A 212 -5.85 5.95 -17.21
#